data_68294191be7abb10b39c45ec8c37ef5c
#
_entry.id   68294191be7abb10b39c45ec8c37ef5c
#
_cell.length_a   1.000
_cell.length_b   1.000
_cell.length_c   1.000
_cell.angle_alpha   90.00
_cell.angle_beta   90.00
_cell.angle_gamma   90.00
#
_symmetry.space_group_name_H-M   'P 1'
#
loop_
_entity.id
_entity.type
_entity.pdbx_description
1 polymer ?
#
loop_
_entity_poly.entity_id
_entity_poly.type
_entity_poly.pdbx_seq_one_letter_code
_entity_poly.pdbx_strand_id
1 'polypeptide(L)'
;TYGKGYEALMTPHGGFRYPATPESFEYEDFGNGIVRAPIHTLINGMNVFSFAISRPPKSIESFLADYNLDRNVDIDYFLIHQANKMIVDRIVKKLKLPQEKVSYNLEEFGNLGGASIPSLMVTRLRGQLLSKETTLLMSSFGLGLTWGTMWMKTKPMIIPEIVIM
;
A
#
# COMPACT_ATOMS: atom_id res chain seq x y z
N THR A 1 -13.92 -2.16 -2.29
CA THR A 1 -13.39 -3.25 -3.15
C THR A 1 -13.89 -3.11 -4.58
N TYR A 2 -13.11 -3.63 -5.53
CA TYR A 2 -13.45 -3.70 -6.95
C TYR A 2 -13.14 -5.11 -7.48
N GLY A 3 -14.00 -6.05 -7.17
CA GLY A 3 -13.84 -7.47 -7.51
C GLY A 3 -13.75 -7.77 -9.02
N LYS A 4 -14.38 -6.95 -9.88
CA LYS A 4 -14.26 -7.11 -11.34
C LYS A 4 -12.84 -6.85 -11.88
N GLY A 5 -11.97 -6.21 -11.09
CA GLY A 5 -10.60 -5.91 -11.46
C GLY A 5 -9.57 -6.92 -10.92
N TYR A 6 -9.99 -8.05 -10.36
CA TYR A 6 -9.12 -8.99 -9.66
C TYR A 6 -7.97 -9.53 -10.53
N GLU A 7 -8.20 -9.69 -11.83
CA GLU A 7 -7.18 -10.18 -12.78
C GLU A 7 -6.00 -9.22 -12.98
N ALA A 8 -6.16 -7.94 -12.57
CA ALA A 8 -5.06 -6.98 -12.67
C ALA A 8 -3.92 -7.28 -11.71
N LEU A 9 -4.20 -7.97 -10.61
CA LEU A 9 -3.22 -8.37 -9.60
C LEU A 9 -3.72 -9.63 -8.89
N MET A 10 -3.17 -10.80 -9.26
CA MET A 10 -3.59 -12.08 -8.70
C MET A 10 -2.49 -13.14 -8.79
N THR A 11 -2.60 -14.16 -7.99
CA THR A 11 -1.85 -15.43 -8.16
C THR A 11 -2.88 -16.48 -8.58
N PRO A 12 -2.79 -17.03 -9.82
CA PRO A 12 -3.81 -17.94 -10.35
C PRO A 12 -3.99 -19.22 -9.53
N HIS A 13 -2.87 -19.86 -9.15
CA HIS A 13 -2.87 -21.11 -8.39
C HIS A 13 -2.25 -20.95 -7.00
N GLY A 14 -2.55 -21.87 -6.09
CA GLY A 14 -2.04 -21.86 -4.71
C GLY A 14 -3.05 -21.38 -3.66
N GLY A 15 -4.28 -21.03 -4.09
CA GLY A 15 -5.38 -20.66 -3.19
C GLY A 15 -6.44 -21.76 -3.07
N PHE A 16 -7.47 -21.51 -2.27
CA PHE A 16 -8.57 -22.48 -2.08
C PHE A 16 -9.34 -22.81 -3.35
N ARG A 17 -9.52 -21.83 -4.25
CA ARG A 17 -10.28 -22.03 -5.50
C ARG A 17 -9.51 -22.92 -6.48
N TYR A 18 -8.22 -22.70 -6.60
CA TYR A 18 -7.28 -23.44 -7.44
C TYR A 18 -6.07 -23.83 -6.60
N PRO A 19 -6.14 -24.97 -5.86
CA PRO A 19 -5.02 -25.46 -5.08
C PRO A 19 -3.79 -25.71 -5.98
N ALA A 20 -2.60 -25.59 -5.40
CA ALA A 20 -1.38 -25.90 -6.11
C ALA A 20 -1.31 -27.40 -6.42
N THR A 21 -0.96 -27.72 -7.66
CA THR A 21 -0.67 -29.08 -8.17
C THR A 21 0.72 -29.09 -8.79
N PRO A 22 1.31 -30.24 -9.13
CA PRO A 22 2.59 -30.27 -9.83
C PRO A 22 2.63 -29.39 -11.09
N GLU A 23 1.55 -29.36 -11.86
CA GLU A 23 1.40 -28.54 -13.08
C GLU A 23 1.42 -27.04 -12.79
N SER A 24 1.07 -26.62 -11.56
CA SER A 24 1.12 -25.21 -11.16
C SER A 24 2.54 -24.63 -11.17
N PHE A 25 3.56 -25.48 -11.19
CA PHE A 25 4.97 -25.11 -11.21
C PHE A 25 5.60 -25.24 -12.60
N GLU A 26 4.87 -25.75 -13.58
CA GLU A 26 5.35 -25.84 -14.95
C GLU A 26 5.34 -24.47 -15.62
N TYR A 27 6.41 -24.16 -16.35
CA TYR A 27 6.54 -22.89 -17.04
C TYR A 27 5.85 -22.93 -18.39
N GLU A 28 5.00 -21.95 -18.62
CA GLU A 28 4.25 -21.73 -19.85
C GLU A 28 4.69 -20.43 -20.53
N ASP A 29 4.75 -20.42 -21.87
CA ASP A 29 5.01 -19.22 -22.64
C ASP A 29 3.70 -18.47 -22.92
N PHE A 30 3.57 -17.29 -22.33
CA PHE A 30 2.44 -16.36 -22.52
C PHE A 30 2.65 -15.41 -23.71
N GLY A 31 3.70 -15.61 -24.52
CA GLY A 31 4.07 -14.72 -25.62
C GLY A 31 4.87 -13.49 -25.16
N ASN A 32 5.43 -12.78 -26.14
CA ASN A 32 6.24 -11.57 -25.91
C ASN A 32 7.42 -11.76 -24.95
N GLY A 33 7.98 -12.97 -24.88
CA GLY A 33 9.09 -13.33 -23.97
C GLY A 33 8.68 -13.48 -22.50
N ILE A 34 7.39 -13.58 -22.21
CA ILE A 34 6.89 -13.79 -20.86
C ILE A 34 6.73 -15.28 -20.62
N VAL A 35 7.63 -15.86 -19.84
CA VAL A 35 7.60 -17.26 -19.43
C VAL A 35 7.39 -17.33 -17.91
N ARG A 36 6.35 -18.02 -17.46
CA ARG A 36 6.00 -18.11 -16.03
C ARG A 36 5.13 -19.32 -15.73
N ALA A 37 5.11 -19.73 -14.47
CA ALA A 37 4.22 -20.76 -13.97
C ALA A 37 2.94 -20.18 -13.35
N PRO A 38 1.81 -20.91 -13.33
CA PRO A 38 0.55 -20.47 -12.73
C PRO A 38 0.64 -20.08 -11.24
N ILE A 39 1.65 -20.58 -10.52
CA ILE A 39 1.91 -20.20 -9.13
C ILE A 39 2.49 -18.79 -8.96
N HIS A 40 2.95 -18.15 -10.04
CA HIS A 40 3.52 -16.82 -10.00
C HIS A 40 2.44 -15.73 -9.98
N THR A 41 2.69 -14.67 -9.23
CA THR A 41 1.80 -13.51 -9.21
C THR A 41 1.79 -12.79 -10.56
N LEU A 42 0.61 -12.53 -11.07
CA LEU A 42 0.34 -11.76 -12.27
C LEU A 42 0.10 -10.31 -11.91
N ILE A 43 0.73 -9.39 -12.64
CA ILE A 43 0.55 -7.95 -12.46
C ILE A 43 0.33 -7.30 -13.83
N ASN A 44 -0.88 -6.78 -14.05
CA ASN A 44 -1.12 -5.83 -15.14
C ASN A 44 -0.78 -4.43 -14.64
N GLY A 45 0.45 -3.99 -14.91
CA GLY A 45 0.98 -2.74 -14.37
C GLY A 45 0.13 -1.51 -14.69
N MET A 46 -0.43 -1.41 -15.92
CA MET A 46 -1.29 -0.28 -16.32
C MET A 46 -2.59 -0.25 -15.52
N ASN A 47 -3.26 -1.39 -15.36
CA ASN A 47 -4.50 -1.48 -14.63
C ASN A 47 -4.29 -1.22 -13.13
N VAL A 48 -3.22 -1.78 -12.54
CA VAL A 48 -2.85 -1.54 -11.14
C VAL A 48 -2.50 -0.08 -10.92
N PHE A 49 -1.72 0.52 -11.81
CA PHE A 49 -1.36 1.95 -11.73
C PHE A 49 -2.61 2.84 -11.79
N SER A 50 -3.47 2.64 -12.80
CA SER A 50 -4.73 3.40 -12.96
C SER A 50 -5.62 3.30 -11.73
N PHE A 51 -5.76 2.10 -11.17
CA PHE A 51 -6.47 1.86 -9.94
C PHE A 51 -5.85 2.62 -8.75
N ALA A 52 -4.54 2.49 -8.56
CA ALA A 52 -3.82 3.05 -7.41
C ALA A 52 -3.85 4.59 -7.37
N ILE A 53 -3.81 5.26 -8.54
CA ILE A 53 -3.89 6.73 -8.62
C ILE A 53 -5.32 7.28 -8.68
N SER A 54 -6.33 6.42 -8.68
CA SER A 54 -7.74 6.83 -8.75
C SER A 54 -8.54 6.52 -7.48
N ARG A 55 -8.59 5.26 -7.06
CA ARG A 55 -9.46 4.81 -5.96
C ARG A 55 -8.94 5.20 -4.57
N PRO A 56 -7.69 4.92 -4.20
CA PRO A 56 -7.15 5.34 -2.91
C PRO A 56 -7.22 6.85 -2.66
N PRO A 57 -6.81 7.74 -3.60
CA PRO A 57 -6.98 9.17 -3.40
C PRO A 57 -8.41 9.59 -3.14
N LYS A 58 -9.37 9.06 -3.93
CA LYS A 58 -10.79 9.37 -3.72
C LYS A 58 -11.28 8.91 -2.35
N SER A 59 -10.81 7.76 -1.87
CA SER A 59 -11.13 7.27 -0.52
C SER A 59 -10.59 8.19 0.57
N ILE A 60 -9.36 8.69 0.41
CA ILE A 60 -8.76 9.64 1.36
C ILE A 60 -9.56 10.95 1.35
N GLU A 61 -9.88 11.50 0.19
CA GLU A 61 -10.69 12.74 0.07
C GLU A 61 -12.06 12.59 0.73
N SER A 62 -12.79 11.50 0.42
CA SER A 62 -14.08 11.23 1.05
C SER A 62 -13.94 11.10 2.56
N PHE A 63 -12.93 10.38 3.05
CA PHE A 63 -12.68 10.20 4.47
C PHE A 63 -12.45 11.54 5.18
N LEU A 64 -11.58 12.39 4.64
CA LEU A 64 -11.32 13.72 5.21
C LEU A 64 -12.60 14.58 5.25
N ALA A 65 -13.40 14.54 4.18
CA ALA A 65 -14.65 15.27 4.10
C ALA A 65 -15.72 14.74 5.09
N ASP A 66 -15.91 13.43 5.15
CA ASP A 66 -16.92 12.77 5.99
C ASP A 66 -16.68 13.03 7.48
N TYR A 67 -15.41 13.17 7.89
CA TYR A 67 -15.02 13.45 9.27
C TYR A 67 -14.63 14.91 9.52
N ASN A 68 -14.80 15.80 8.53
CA ASN A 68 -14.46 17.21 8.60
C ASN A 68 -13.01 17.46 9.08
N LEU A 69 -12.06 16.70 8.55
CA LEU A 69 -10.64 16.77 8.91
C LEU A 69 -9.86 17.65 7.92
N ASP A 70 -9.11 18.61 8.44
CA ASP A 70 -8.16 19.39 7.64
C ASP A 70 -6.82 18.65 7.54
N ARG A 71 -6.38 18.39 6.30
CA ARG A 71 -5.11 17.67 6.02
C ARG A 71 -3.87 18.39 6.55
N ASN A 72 -3.94 19.70 6.73
CA ASN A 72 -2.80 20.50 7.22
C ASN A 72 -2.78 20.63 8.73
N VAL A 73 -3.94 20.53 9.40
CA VAL A 73 -4.11 20.79 10.83
C VAL A 73 -4.29 19.49 11.61
N ASP A 74 -5.23 18.65 11.18
CA ASP A 74 -5.69 17.49 11.97
C ASP A 74 -4.87 16.22 11.78
N ILE A 75 -3.98 16.19 10.77
CA ILE A 75 -3.15 15.04 10.45
C ILE A 75 -1.68 15.40 10.63
N ASP A 76 -0.97 14.64 11.47
CA ASP A 76 0.48 14.79 11.63
C ASP A 76 1.26 14.09 10.52
N TYR A 77 0.85 12.86 10.15
CA TYR A 77 1.51 12.08 9.11
C TYR A 77 0.55 11.27 8.25
N PHE A 78 0.88 11.20 6.94
CA PHE A 78 0.20 10.36 5.96
C PHE A 78 1.08 9.15 5.66
N LEU A 79 0.57 7.95 5.97
CA LEU A 79 1.24 6.69 5.69
C LEU A 79 0.52 5.99 4.53
N ILE A 80 1.10 6.08 3.35
CA ILE A 80 0.53 5.49 2.13
C ILE A 80 1.29 4.20 1.83
N HIS A 81 0.58 3.16 1.43
CA HIS A 81 1.19 1.90 0.99
C HIS A 81 2.31 2.15 -0.03
N GLN A 82 3.47 1.59 0.24
CA GLN A 82 4.69 1.79 -0.53
C GLN A 82 4.75 0.83 -1.73
N ALA A 83 3.83 0.97 -2.70
CA ALA A 83 3.77 0.13 -3.90
C ALA A 83 4.96 0.40 -4.84
N ASN A 84 5.14 1.65 -5.23
CA ASN A 84 6.32 2.23 -5.85
C ASN A 84 6.29 3.76 -5.69
N LYS A 85 7.44 4.41 -5.86
CA LYS A 85 7.59 5.85 -5.64
C LYS A 85 6.66 6.68 -6.52
N MET A 86 6.55 6.34 -7.81
CA MET A 86 5.71 7.09 -8.76
C MET A 86 4.24 7.10 -8.36
N ILE A 87 3.71 5.97 -7.86
CA ILE A 87 2.32 5.88 -7.39
C ILE A 87 2.13 6.78 -6.17
N VAL A 88 3.01 6.70 -5.18
CA VAL A 88 2.90 7.53 -3.96
C VAL A 88 2.98 9.00 -4.32
N ASP A 89 3.96 9.42 -5.12
CA ASP A 89 4.12 10.81 -5.57
C ASP A 89 2.87 11.32 -6.32
N ARG A 90 2.25 10.48 -7.16
CA ARG A 90 0.99 10.85 -7.86
C ARG A 90 -0.18 11.04 -6.91
N ILE A 91 -0.29 10.18 -5.87
CA ILE A 91 -1.31 10.31 -4.83
C ILE A 91 -1.10 11.62 -4.06
N VAL A 92 0.12 11.87 -3.57
CA VAL A 92 0.50 13.07 -2.83
C VAL A 92 0.20 14.34 -3.61
N LYS A 93 0.62 14.40 -4.88
CA LYS A 93 0.37 15.53 -5.78
C LYS A 93 -1.12 15.74 -6.02
N LYS A 94 -1.87 14.68 -6.31
CA LYS A 94 -3.31 14.75 -6.58
C LYS A 94 -4.09 15.27 -5.39
N LEU A 95 -3.75 14.83 -4.19
CA LEU A 95 -4.38 15.22 -2.94
C LEU A 95 -3.83 16.52 -2.35
N LYS A 96 -2.78 17.09 -2.95
CA LYS A 96 -2.06 18.26 -2.43
C LYS A 96 -1.67 18.08 -0.95
N LEU A 97 -1.14 16.88 -0.62
CA LEU A 97 -0.69 16.61 0.75
C LEU A 97 0.58 17.39 1.06
N PRO A 98 0.74 17.89 2.31
CA PRO A 98 2.00 18.48 2.75
C PRO A 98 3.12 17.45 2.64
N GLN A 99 4.15 17.75 1.85
CA GLN A 99 5.21 16.79 1.54
C GLN A 99 5.98 16.35 2.79
N GLU A 100 6.15 17.25 3.75
CA GLU A 100 6.83 17.01 5.02
C GLU A 100 6.06 16.05 5.95
N LYS A 101 4.77 15.84 5.69
CA LYS A 101 3.92 14.91 6.44
C LYS A 101 3.83 13.52 5.79
N VAL A 102 4.43 13.33 4.62
CA VAL A 102 4.42 12.04 3.91
C VAL A 102 5.75 11.34 4.06
N SER A 103 5.72 10.13 4.58
CA SER A 103 6.94 9.32 4.79
C SER A 103 7.17 8.32 3.66
N TYR A 104 8.44 8.09 3.34
CA TYR A 104 8.90 7.13 2.34
C TYR A 104 10.02 6.25 2.93
N ASN A 105 10.01 4.97 2.57
CA ASN A 105 11.11 4.04 2.88
C ASN A 105 11.36 3.01 1.74
N LEU A 106 10.78 3.29 0.56
CA LEU A 106 10.87 2.43 -0.62
C LEU A 106 12.32 2.20 -1.11
N GLU A 107 13.19 3.19 -0.98
CA GLU A 107 14.58 3.11 -1.44
C GLU A 107 15.39 2.09 -0.62
N GLU A 108 15.02 1.90 0.66
CA GLU A 108 15.70 0.97 1.56
C GLU A 108 15.04 -0.41 1.61
N PHE A 109 13.71 -0.45 1.55
CA PHE A 109 12.94 -1.68 1.85
C PHE A 109 12.09 -2.18 0.68
N GLY A 110 11.94 -1.40 -0.38
CA GLY A 110 11.06 -1.74 -1.50
C GLY A 110 9.59 -1.84 -1.10
N ASN A 111 8.83 -2.62 -1.88
CA ASN A 111 7.42 -2.90 -1.60
C ASN A 111 7.29 -4.08 -0.65
N LEU A 112 7.02 -3.82 0.61
CA LEU A 112 6.83 -4.84 1.66
C LEU A 112 5.39 -5.37 1.77
N GLY A 113 4.54 -5.14 0.75
CA GLY A 113 3.14 -5.60 0.78
C GLY A 113 2.40 -5.08 2.01
N GLY A 114 1.77 -5.97 2.79
CA GLY A 114 1.03 -5.60 4.00
C GLY A 114 1.88 -4.98 5.11
N ALA A 115 3.20 -5.17 5.10
CA ALA A 115 4.11 -4.58 6.07
C ALA A 115 4.55 -3.14 5.72
N SER A 116 4.15 -2.58 4.58
CA SER A 116 4.55 -1.23 4.15
C SER A 116 4.23 -0.15 5.18
N ILE A 117 3.02 -0.11 5.71
CA ILE A 117 2.63 0.91 6.71
C ILE A 117 3.31 0.67 8.05
N PRO A 118 3.31 -0.52 8.64
CA PRO A 118 4.07 -0.79 9.86
C PRO A 118 5.56 -0.47 9.72
N SER A 119 6.17 -0.75 8.58
CA SER A 119 7.59 -0.43 8.35
C SER A 119 7.85 1.08 8.38
N LEU A 120 6.95 1.90 7.82
CA LEU A 120 7.05 3.38 7.92
C LEU A 120 6.98 3.86 9.38
N MET A 121 6.09 3.27 10.18
CA MET A 121 5.99 3.61 11.61
C MET A 121 7.31 3.32 12.35
N VAL A 122 7.92 2.18 12.09
CA VAL A 122 9.18 1.75 12.72
C VAL A 122 10.37 2.56 12.21
N THR A 123 10.49 2.76 10.90
CA THR A 123 11.70 3.33 10.29
C THR A 123 11.70 4.85 10.21
N ARG A 124 10.54 5.48 10.12
CA ARG A 124 10.42 6.94 9.92
C ARG A 124 9.78 7.69 11.08
N LEU A 125 8.88 7.06 11.81
CA LEU A 125 8.10 7.74 12.85
C LEU A 125 8.38 7.25 14.26
N ARG A 126 9.33 6.33 14.46
CA ARG A 126 9.62 5.72 15.76
C ARG A 126 9.80 6.77 16.86
N GLY A 127 10.63 7.78 16.65
CA GLY A 127 10.89 8.82 17.64
C GLY A 127 9.64 9.61 18.05
N GLN A 128 8.79 9.96 17.09
CA GLN A 128 7.54 10.66 17.32
C GLN A 128 6.54 9.79 18.08
N LEU A 129 6.37 8.56 17.63
CA LEU A 129 5.40 7.62 18.19
C LEU A 129 5.78 7.13 19.60
N LEU A 130 7.07 7.12 19.93
CA LEU A 130 7.56 6.84 21.31
C LEU A 130 7.31 8.00 22.27
N SER A 131 7.35 9.25 21.78
CA SER A 131 7.47 10.44 22.63
C SER A 131 6.20 11.24 22.79
N LYS A 132 5.30 11.20 21.81
CA LYS A 132 4.09 12.08 21.81
C LYS A 132 2.87 11.42 21.20
N GLU A 133 1.72 12.00 21.51
CA GLU A 133 0.48 11.74 20.79
C GLU A 133 0.62 12.17 19.33
N THR A 134 0.20 11.32 18.41
CA THR A 134 0.39 11.53 16.97
C THR A 134 -0.86 11.09 16.21
N THR A 135 -1.30 11.91 15.27
CA THR A 135 -2.44 11.62 14.41
C THR A 135 -1.97 11.12 13.06
N LEU A 136 -2.33 9.90 12.72
CA LEU A 136 -1.96 9.21 11.49
C LEU A 136 -3.17 9.04 10.58
N LEU A 137 -3.03 9.38 9.31
CA LEU A 137 -3.95 8.93 8.27
C LEU A 137 -3.23 7.92 7.39
N MET A 138 -3.75 6.70 7.36
CA MET A 138 -3.15 5.56 6.68
C MET A 138 -4.01 5.15 5.49
N SER A 139 -3.39 4.85 4.35
CA SER A 139 -4.11 4.32 3.20
C SER A 139 -3.34 3.17 2.56
N SER A 140 -4.00 2.03 2.45
CA SER A 140 -3.46 0.84 1.80
C SER A 140 -4.34 0.38 0.64
N PHE A 141 -3.73 -0.28 -0.32
CA PHE A 141 -4.41 -0.81 -1.50
C PHE A 141 -3.63 -1.99 -2.10
N GLY A 142 -4.32 -2.86 -2.81
CA GLY A 142 -3.67 -4.05 -3.41
C GLY A 142 -4.67 -5.03 -4.00
N LEU A 143 -4.33 -6.31 -3.83
CA LEU A 143 -5.11 -7.43 -4.35
C LEU A 143 -6.60 -7.31 -3.99
N GLY A 144 -7.48 -7.76 -4.99
CA GLY A 144 -8.90 -7.77 -4.77
C GLY A 144 -9.71 -7.18 -5.95
N LEU A 145 -9.43 -6.04 -6.58
CA LEU A 145 -8.65 -4.94 -6.02
C LEU A 145 -9.33 -4.36 -4.79
N THR A 146 -8.58 -4.09 -3.75
CA THR A 146 -9.10 -3.52 -2.50
C THR A 146 -8.31 -2.27 -2.10
N TRP A 147 -8.95 -1.42 -1.33
CA TRP A 147 -8.30 -0.27 -0.70
C TRP A 147 -9.04 0.08 0.59
N GLY A 148 -8.34 0.77 1.47
CA GLY A 148 -8.89 1.27 2.71
C GLY A 148 -8.17 2.52 3.17
N THR A 149 -8.89 3.36 3.89
CA THR A 149 -8.36 4.53 4.58
C THR A 149 -8.69 4.40 6.06
N MET A 150 -7.72 4.63 6.92
CA MET A 150 -7.86 4.60 8.36
C MET A 150 -7.25 5.85 8.97
N TRP A 151 -7.92 6.44 9.95
CA TRP A 151 -7.40 7.48 10.80
C TRP A 151 -7.18 6.94 12.21
N MET A 152 -6.05 7.28 12.81
CA MET A 152 -5.69 6.82 14.14
C MET A 152 -4.99 7.95 14.91
N LYS A 153 -5.45 8.19 16.12
CA LYS A 153 -4.77 9.04 17.10
C LYS A 153 -4.08 8.13 18.11
N THR A 154 -2.75 8.17 18.14
CA THR A 154 -1.96 7.35 19.06
C THR A 154 -1.69 8.13 20.33
N LYS A 155 -1.55 7.42 21.45
CA LYS A 155 -0.74 7.89 22.59
C LYS A 155 0.71 7.48 22.34
N PRO A 156 1.69 7.95 23.16
CA PRO A 156 3.02 7.37 23.14
C PRO A 156 2.94 5.84 23.24
N MET A 157 3.58 5.15 22.30
CA MET A 157 3.45 3.71 22.17
C MET A 157 4.83 3.05 22.06
N ILE A 158 4.94 1.80 22.48
CA ILE A 158 6.19 1.04 22.37
C ILE A 158 6.37 0.62 20.92
N ILE A 159 7.48 1.06 20.31
CA ILE A 159 7.88 0.65 18.97
C ILE A 159 9.31 0.10 19.06
N PRO A 160 9.51 -1.19 18.76
CA PRO A 160 10.84 -1.79 18.76
C PRO A 160 11.74 -1.16 17.69
N GLU A 161 13.04 -1.35 17.81
CA GLU A 161 13.98 -1.04 16.74
C GLU A 161 13.90 -2.10 15.65
N ILE A 162 14.28 -1.70 14.46
CA ILE A 162 14.40 -2.67 13.37
C ILE A 162 15.62 -3.57 13.66
N VAL A 163 15.43 -4.86 13.56
CA VAL A 163 16.52 -5.83 13.71
C VAL A 163 17.02 -6.18 12.31
N ILE A 164 18.29 -5.90 12.04
CA ILE A 164 18.99 -6.30 10.81
C ILE A 164 19.76 -7.57 11.15
N MET A 165 19.42 -8.66 10.46
CA MET A 165 20.11 -9.95 10.60
C MET A 165 21.11 -10.15 9.47
#